data_d81aa6c6e1c270214e274e1cc00ec2e0
#
_entry.id   d81aa6c6e1c270214e274e1cc00ec2e0
#
_cell.length_a   1.000
_cell.length_b   1.000
_cell.length_c   1.000
_cell.angle_alpha   90.00
_cell.angle_beta   90.00
_cell.angle_gamma   90.00
#
_symmetry.space_group_name_H-M   'P 1'
#
loop_
_entity.id
_entity.type
_entity.pdbx_description
1 polymer ?
#
loop_
_entity_poly.entity_id
_entity_poly.type
_entity_poly.pdbx_seq_one_letter_code
_entity_poly.pdbx_strand_id
1 'polypeptide(L)'
;MPEHYKKYCEEKKIKFVEHQDFDANTIAGADILYMTRVQRERFTDLDEYERVKDRYLLTRNMLSKAKPNMKILHPLPRVNEIEYSIDDTPYAYYFQQARNGLYAREALLCDALGITLEDIINDKTIIN
;
A
#
# COMPACT_ATOMS: atom_id res chain seq x y z
N MET A 1 7.41 3.54 14.59
CA MET A 1 8.16 4.34 13.55
C MET A 1 9.54 4.64 14.08
N PRO A 2 10.64 4.56 13.28
CA PRO A 2 11.98 4.91 13.73
C PRO A 2 12.09 6.36 14.18
N GLU A 3 12.91 6.61 15.21
CA GLU A 3 12.98 7.91 15.88
C GLU A 3 13.37 9.08 14.96
N HIS A 4 14.24 8.84 13.99
CA HIS A 4 14.65 9.87 13.05
C HIS A 4 13.50 10.36 12.14
N TYR A 5 12.51 9.50 11.82
CA TYR A 5 11.32 9.93 11.08
C TYR A 5 10.38 10.75 11.96
N LYS A 6 10.26 10.43 13.25
CA LYS A 6 9.46 11.22 14.19
C LYS A 6 10.01 12.64 14.29
N LYS A 7 11.32 12.79 14.50
CA LYS A 7 11.99 14.09 14.51
C LYS A 7 11.76 14.87 13.22
N TYR A 8 11.90 14.22 12.07
CA TYR A 8 11.62 14.85 10.78
C TYR A 8 10.17 15.37 10.69
N CYS A 9 9.20 14.58 11.11
CA CYS A 9 7.80 15.01 11.13
C CYS A 9 7.59 16.22 12.06
N GLU A 10 8.20 16.21 13.23
CA GLU A 10 8.13 17.33 14.19
C GLU A 10 8.74 18.61 13.61
N GLU A 11 9.95 18.53 13.04
CA GLU A 11 10.63 19.66 12.39
C GLU A 11 9.79 20.25 11.24
N LYS A 12 9.13 19.39 10.46
CA LYS A 12 8.26 19.79 9.34
C LYS A 12 6.82 20.12 9.75
N LYS A 13 6.50 20.02 11.06
CA LYS A 13 5.15 20.22 11.60
C LYS A 13 4.10 19.31 10.95
N ILE A 14 4.50 18.09 10.56
CA ILE A 14 3.63 17.06 10.03
C ILE A 14 2.97 16.36 11.21
N LYS A 15 1.65 16.36 11.25
CA LYS A 15 0.89 15.63 12.27
C LYS A 15 0.97 14.14 12.00
N PHE A 16 1.34 13.35 13.00
CA PHE A 16 1.29 11.91 12.97
C PHE A 16 0.79 11.35 14.30
N VAL A 17 0.27 10.13 14.26
CA VAL A 17 -0.16 9.37 15.43
C VAL A 17 0.34 7.94 15.28
N GLU A 18 0.91 7.38 16.32
CA GLU A 18 1.26 5.95 16.38
C GLU A 18 0.17 5.19 17.13
N HIS A 19 -0.36 4.15 16.51
CA HIS A 19 -1.29 3.21 17.13
C HIS A 19 -0.57 1.88 17.42
N GLN A 20 -0.79 1.33 18.60
CA GLN A 20 -0.29 0.00 18.96
C GLN A 20 -1.27 -1.10 18.55
N ASP A 21 -2.55 -0.76 18.54
CA ASP A 21 -3.63 -1.66 18.15
C ASP A 21 -4.09 -1.37 16.72
N PHE A 22 -4.42 -2.45 16.02
CA PHE A 22 -4.94 -2.41 14.68
C PHE A 22 -6.37 -2.99 14.67
N ASP A 23 -7.35 -2.11 14.71
CA ASP A 23 -8.77 -2.47 14.84
C ASP A 23 -9.68 -1.56 13.99
N ALA A 24 -10.99 -1.80 14.05
CA ALA A 24 -11.98 -1.01 13.33
C ALA A 24 -11.99 0.49 13.72
N ASN A 25 -11.58 0.83 14.95
CA ASN A 25 -11.55 2.23 15.39
C ASN A 25 -10.34 2.96 14.80
N THR A 26 -9.20 2.28 14.73
CA THR A 26 -7.98 2.80 14.09
C THR A 26 -8.23 3.11 12.61
N ILE A 27 -9.05 2.28 11.94
CA ILE A 27 -9.35 2.40 10.51
C ILE A 27 -10.41 3.48 10.23
N ALA A 28 -11.33 3.73 11.17
CA ALA A 28 -12.53 4.56 10.96
C ALA A 28 -12.24 5.97 10.40
N GLY A 29 -11.10 6.56 10.75
CA GLY A 29 -10.69 7.90 10.30
C GLY A 29 -9.92 7.93 8.98
N ALA A 30 -9.49 6.78 8.47
CA ALA A 30 -8.59 6.70 7.33
C ALA A 30 -9.30 6.96 5.99
N ASP A 31 -8.66 7.70 5.10
CA ASP A 31 -9.05 7.83 3.69
C ASP A 31 -8.28 6.80 2.83
N ILE A 32 -7.05 6.50 3.23
CA ILE A 32 -6.20 5.48 2.63
C ILE A 32 -5.65 4.60 3.74
N LEU A 33 -5.76 3.29 3.56
CA LEU A 33 -5.13 2.27 4.39
C LEU A 33 -4.06 1.57 3.55
N TYR A 34 -2.79 1.87 3.80
CA TYR A 34 -1.68 1.23 3.10
C TYR A 34 -1.16 0.05 3.92
N MET A 35 -1.52 -1.16 3.51
CA MET A 35 -1.07 -2.40 4.13
C MET A 35 0.27 -2.85 3.57
N THR A 36 1.09 -3.44 4.43
CA THR A 36 2.34 -4.08 4.05
C THR A 36 2.49 -5.40 4.78
N ARG A 37 3.18 -6.36 4.18
CA ARG A 37 3.45 -7.63 4.85
C ARG A 37 4.51 -7.47 5.93
N VAL A 38 4.43 -8.32 6.95
CA VAL A 38 5.53 -8.53 7.90
C VAL A 38 6.61 -9.34 7.18
N GLN A 39 7.80 -8.74 7.01
CA GLN A 39 8.89 -9.35 6.25
C GLN A 39 9.65 -10.35 7.12
N ARG A 40 9.37 -11.65 6.93
CA ARG A 40 10.02 -12.75 7.64
C ARG A 40 11.56 -12.68 7.57
N GLU A 41 12.07 -12.28 6.41
CA GLU A 41 13.50 -12.16 6.13
C GLU A 41 14.25 -11.13 6.99
N ARG A 42 13.52 -10.28 7.71
CA ARG A 42 14.10 -9.28 8.64
C ARG A 42 14.19 -9.77 10.08
N PHE A 43 13.62 -10.92 10.39
CA PHE A 43 13.65 -11.49 11.72
C PHE A 43 14.80 -12.50 11.81
N THR A 44 15.70 -12.31 12.78
CA THR A 44 16.73 -13.27 13.13
C THR A 44 16.16 -14.40 14.00
N ASP A 45 15.11 -14.11 14.76
CA ASP A 45 14.38 -15.04 15.59
C ASP A 45 13.02 -15.37 14.94
N LEU A 46 12.82 -16.63 14.60
CA LEU A 46 11.57 -17.11 13.99
C LEU A 46 10.40 -17.10 14.97
N ASP A 47 10.66 -17.27 16.26
CA ASP A 47 9.62 -17.23 17.29
C ASP A 47 9.08 -15.80 17.47
N GLU A 48 9.91 -14.81 17.31
CA GLU A 48 9.48 -13.40 17.26
C GLU A 48 8.59 -13.13 16.05
N TYR A 49 8.99 -13.62 14.87
CA TYR A 49 8.16 -13.51 13.66
C TYR A 49 6.78 -14.15 13.85
N GLU A 50 6.73 -15.39 14.37
CA GLU A 50 5.46 -16.12 14.60
C GLU A 50 4.52 -15.36 15.54
N ARG A 51 5.03 -14.62 16.53
CA ARG A 51 4.21 -13.80 17.44
C ARG A 51 3.60 -12.55 16.80
N VAL A 52 4.22 -12.04 15.73
CA VAL A 52 3.80 -10.76 15.14
C VAL A 52 3.18 -10.89 13.75
N LYS A 53 3.38 -12.00 13.04
CA LYS A 53 2.93 -12.19 11.66
C LYS A 53 1.42 -11.97 11.47
N ASP A 54 0.61 -12.39 12.44
CA ASP A 54 -0.84 -12.30 12.38
C ASP A 54 -1.42 -11.07 13.12
N ARG A 55 -0.54 -10.26 13.72
CA ARG A 55 -0.97 -9.11 14.53
C ARG A 55 -1.55 -7.97 13.68
N TYR A 56 -1.22 -7.93 12.41
CA TYR A 56 -1.64 -6.90 11.47
C TYR A 56 -2.50 -7.46 10.33
N LEU A 57 -3.25 -8.52 10.62
CA LEU A 57 -4.23 -9.08 9.68
C LEU A 57 -5.42 -8.12 9.55
N LEU A 58 -5.66 -7.63 8.34
CA LEU A 58 -6.86 -6.88 8.00
C LEU A 58 -8.00 -7.84 7.65
N THR A 59 -9.05 -7.84 8.46
CA THR A 59 -10.25 -8.65 8.24
C THR A 59 -11.40 -7.79 7.71
N ARG A 60 -12.35 -8.43 7.02
CA ARG A 60 -13.54 -7.74 6.48
C ARG A 60 -14.36 -7.07 7.59
N ASN A 61 -14.44 -7.68 8.77
CA ASN A 61 -15.19 -7.12 9.90
C ASN A 61 -14.63 -5.79 10.41
N MET A 62 -13.32 -5.59 10.29
CA MET A 62 -12.68 -4.33 10.67
C MET A 62 -13.10 -3.15 9.79
N LEU A 63 -13.62 -3.41 8.60
CA LEU A 63 -14.10 -2.39 7.67
C LEU A 63 -15.49 -1.85 8.01
N SER A 64 -16.14 -2.37 9.04
CA SER A 64 -17.50 -1.97 9.45
C SER A 64 -17.64 -0.47 9.79
N LYS A 65 -16.55 0.17 10.18
CA LYS A 65 -16.49 1.61 10.51
C LYS A 65 -15.70 2.43 9.47
N ALA A 66 -15.25 1.80 8.39
CA ALA A 66 -14.48 2.49 7.36
C ALA A 66 -15.32 3.53 6.62
N LYS A 67 -14.68 4.62 6.21
CA LYS A 67 -15.32 5.62 5.36
C LYS A 67 -15.73 5.01 4.02
N PRO A 68 -16.89 5.36 3.44
CA PRO A 68 -17.36 4.77 2.17
C PRO A 68 -16.38 4.90 0.99
N ASN A 69 -15.57 5.94 0.99
CA ASN A 69 -14.59 6.25 -0.06
C ASN A 69 -13.16 5.79 0.26
N MET A 70 -12.93 5.16 1.43
CA MET A 70 -11.62 4.65 1.80
C MET A 70 -11.07 3.68 0.74
N LYS A 71 -9.76 3.71 0.51
CA LYS A 71 -9.09 2.73 -0.36
C LYS A 71 -7.98 2.00 0.39
N ILE A 72 -7.94 0.69 0.19
CA ILE A 72 -6.88 -0.18 0.71
C ILE A 72 -5.85 -0.36 -0.39
N LEU A 73 -4.61 -0.02 -0.06
CA LEU A 73 -3.44 -0.18 -0.91
C LEU A 73 -2.52 -1.27 -0.35
N HIS A 74 -1.80 -1.95 -1.22
CA HIS A 74 -0.80 -2.97 -0.89
C HIS A 74 0.19 -3.13 -2.04
N PRO A 75 1.50 -3.20 -1.78
CA PRO A 75 2.50 -3.32 -2.85
C PRO A 75 2.50 -4.67 -3.57
N LEU A 76 1.75 -5.65 -3.10
CA LEU A 76 1.70 -7.02 -3.61
C LEU A 76 3.12 -7.65 -3.83
N PRO A 77 3.25 -8.98 -3.78
CA PRO A 77 2.21 -9.96 -3.44
C PRO A 77 1.85 -9.93 -1.94
N ARG A 78 0.60 -10.17 -1.63
CA ARG A 78 0.17 -10.40 -0.24
C ARG A 78 0.31 -11.88 0.12
N VAL A 79 0.42 -12.18 1.41
CA VAL A 79 0.41 -13.54 1.98
C VAL A 79 -0.89 -13.73 2.77
N ASN A 80 -0.92 -13.24 4.02
CA ASN A 80 -2.07 -13.37 4.92
C ASN A 80 -2.50 -12.06 5.58
N GLU A 81 -1.81 -10.95 5.30
CA GLU A 81 -2.05 -9.66 5.95
C GLU A 81 -3.35 -8.96 5.53
N ILE A 82 -3.98 -9.42 4.45
CA ILE A 82 -5.31 -8.98 4.02
C ILE A 82 -6.16 -10.21 3.73
N GLU A 83 -7.29 -10.32 4.40
CA GLU A 83 -8.26 -11.39 4.19
C GLU A 83 -8.81 -11.38 2.75
N TYR A 84 -8.92 -12.56 2.12
CA TYR A 84 -9.40 -12.67 0.73
C TYR A 84 -10.84 -12.16 0.55
N SER A 85 -11.66 -12.22 1.57
CA SER A 85 -13.04 -11.70 1.56
C SER A 85 -13.15 -10.19 1.33
N ILE A 86 -12.02 -9.46 1.40
CA ILE A 86 -11.94 -8.02 1.14
C ILE A 86 -11.87 -7.74 -0.37
N ASP A 87 -11.41 -8.68 -1.18
CA ASP A 87 -11.21 -8.49 -2.63
C ASP A 87 -12.47 -8.02 -3.37
N ASP A 88 -13.63 -8.50 -2.94
CA ASP A 88 -14.93 -8.17 -3.53
C ASP A 88 -15.55 -6.90 -2.94
N THR A 89 -14.81 -6.16 -2.13
CA THR A 89 -15.31 -4.91 -1.54
C THR A 89 -14.88 -3.68 -2.35
N PRO A 90 -15.64 -2.57 -2.27
CA PRO A 90 -15.25 -1.32 -2.93
C PRO A 90 -13.98 -0.68 -2.35
N TYR A 91 -13.48 -1.22 -1.26
CA TYR A 91 -12.26 -0.77 -0.59
C TYR A 91 -10.99 -1.33 -1.22
N ALA A 92 -11.04 -2.52 -1.84
CA ALA A 92 -9.89 -3.20 -2.44
C ALA A 92 -9.39 -2.42 -3.67
N TYR A 93 -8.29 -1.67 -3.51
CA TYR A 93 -7.70 -0.90 -4.60
C TYR A 93 -6.28 -1.37 -4.98
N TYR A 94 -5.75 -2.35 -4.30
CA TYR A 94 -4.38 -2.85 -4.50
C TYR A 94 -4.16 -3.51 -5.87
N PHE A 95 -5.17 -4.11 -6.49
CA PHE A 95 -5.06 -4.61 -7.86
C PHE A 95 -4.97 -3.47 -8.87
N GLN A 96 -5.79 -2.43 -8.70
CA GLN A 96 -5.72 -1.22 -9.51
C GLN A 96 -4.39 -0.49 -9.31
N GLN A 97 -3.91 -0.43 -8.07
CA GLN A 97 -2.59 0.12 -7.74
C GLN A 97 -1.47 -0.62 -8.48
N ALA A 98 -1.50 -1.97 -8.52
CA ALA A 98 -0.51 -2.77 -9.24
C ALA A 98 -0.51 -2.45 -10.74
N ARG A 99 -1.69 -2.33 -11.34
CA ARG A 99 -1.85 -1.91 -12.73
C ARG A 99 -1.32 -0.50 -12.98
N ASN A 100 -1.66 0.46 -12.12
CA ASN A 100 -1.15 1.82 -12.20
C ASN A 100 0.38 1.87 -12.07
N GLY A 101 0.95 0.97 -11.27
CA GLY A 101 2.40 0.80 -11.15
C GLY A 101 3.10 0.38 -12.44
N LEU A 102 2.43 -0.36 -13.32
CA LEU A 102 2.94 -0.66 -14.66
C LEU A 102 3.07 0.63 -15.49
N TYR A 103 1.99 1.36 -15.61
CA TYR A 103 1.98 2.62 -16.39
C TYR A 103 2.98 3.66 -15.87
N ALA A 104 3.11 3.76 -14.54
CA ALA A 104 4.10 4.66 -13.95
C ALA A 104 5.54 4.26 -14.32
N ARG A 105 5.86 2.96 -14.36
CA ARG A 105 7.18 2.47 -14.78
C ARG A 105 7.43 2.68 -16.27
N GLU A 106 6.43 2.46 -17.10
CA GLU A 106 6.51 2.73 -18.54
C GLU A 106 6.80 4.22 -18.79
N ALA A 107 6.07 5.11 -18.13
CA ALA A 107 6.30 6.56 -18.24
C ALA A 107 7.70 6.96 -17.77
N LEU A 108 8.20 6.39 -16.67
CA LEU A 108 9.57 6.65 -16.19
C LEU A 108 10.64 6.16 -17.17
N LEU A 109 10.41 5.02 -17.83
CA LEU A 109 11.34 4.52 -18.85
C LEU A 109 11.35 5.44 -20.09
N CYS A 110 10.19 5.90 -20.54
CA CYS A 110 10.09 6.86 -21.63
C CYS A 110 10.83 8.16 -21.29
N ASP A 111 10.60 8.71 -20.10
CA ASP A 111 11.28 9.92 -19.63
C ASP A 111 12.80 9.74 -19.58
N ALA A 112 13.28 8.64 -19.01
CA ALA A 112 14.71 8.33 -18.93
C ALA A 112 15.38 8.16 -20.30
N LEU A 113 14.63 7.74 -21.33
CA LEU A 113 15.10 7.57 -22.70
C LEU A 113 14.88 8.83 -23.56
N GLY A 114 14.27 9.88 -23.02
CA GLY A 114 13.93 11.09 -23.75
C GLY A 114 12.81 10.90 -24.79
N ILE A 115 11.99 9.85 -24.62
CA ILE A 115 10.85 9.55 -25.51
C ILE A 115 9.65 10.37 -25.06
N THR A 116 9.11 11.18 -25.96
CA THR A 116 7.94 12.01 -25.68
C THR A 116 6.63 11.28 -26.05
N LEU A 117 5.52 11.79 -25.55
CA LEU A 117 4.20 11.28 -25.92
C LEU A 117 3.94 11.43 -27.44
N GLU A 118 4.46 12.50 -28.06
CA GLU A 118 4.35 12.74 -29.49
C GLU A 118 5.10 11.68 -30.30
N ASP A 119 6.28 11.25 -29.82
CA ASP A 119 7.05 10.19 -30.49
C ASP A 119 6.25 8.87 -30.47
N ILE A 120 5.60 8.53 -29.35
CA ILE A 120 4.78 7.31 -29.22
C ILE A 120 3.55 7.37 -30.15
N ILE A 121 2.86 8.50 -30.21
CA ILE A 121 1.64 8.66 -31.02
C ILE A 121 1.98 8.63 -32.53
N ASN A 122 3.12 9.17 -32.90
CA ASN A 122 3.53 9.26 -34.30
C ASN A 122 4.23 8.00 -34.82
N ASP A 123 4.66 7.10 -33.95
CA ASP A 123 5.27 5.83 -34.32
C ASP A 123 4.22 4.82 -34.77
N LYS A 124 3.96 4.76 -36.08
CA LYS A 124 3.00 3.84 -36.71
C LYS A 124 3.40 2.37 -36.60
N THR A 125 4.59 2.02 -36.11
CA THR A 125 5.07 0.64 -35.97
C THR A 125 4.57 -0.03 -34.71
N ILE A 126 4.12 0.75 -33.72
CA ILE A 126 3.67 0.25 -32.40
C ILE A 126 2.17 -0.13 -32.40
N ILE A 127 1.39 0.29 -33.40
CA ILE A 127 -0.08 0.15 -33.42
C ILE A 127 -0.58 -0.98 -34.34
N ASN A 128 0.29 -1.84 -34.84
CA ASN A 128 -0.07 -3.01 -35.66
C ASN A 128 0.05 -4.32 -34.89
#